data_b904c0594a8246c18fa432ca38138ccc
#
_entry.id   b904c0594a8246c18fa432ca38138ccc
#
_cell.length_a   1.000
_cell.length_b   1.000
_cell.length_c   1.000
_cell.angle_alpha   90.00
_cell.angle_beta   90.00
_cell.angle_gamma   90.00
#
_symmetry.space_group_name_H-M   'P 1'
#
loop_
_entity.id
_entity.type
_entity.pdbx_description
1 polymer ?
#
loop_
_entity_poly.entity_id
_entity_poly.type
_entity_poly.pdbx_seq_one_letter_code
_entity_poly.pdbx_strand_id
1 'polypeptide(L)'
;MPTSAVFDLSKTFVHLGLGATTTDLPNFEWTQEYLEGYEESTASDGDEGRLVTMSAQDHSWTSWERHPAGEELVVQLSGRSVLIQDLPDGERRLELGPGQAAINPKGVWHTADVVEACEVLFITPGRGTAHRPR
;
A
#
# COMPACT_ATOMS: atom_id res chain seq x y z
N MET A 1 -21.99 -7.27 -14.82
CA MET A 1 -21.03 -7.39 -15.92
C MET A 1 -19.78 -8.12 -15.44
N PRO A 2 -19.37 -9.17 -16.10
CA PRO A 2 -18.12 -9.80 -15.71
C PRO A 2 -16.95 -8.85 -15.96
N THR A 3 -16.04 -8.83 -15.03
CA THR A 3 -14.75 -8.16 -15.18
C THR A 3 -13.80 -9.08 -15.95
N SER A 4 -12.57 -8.68 -16.10
CA SER A 4 -11.53 -9.54 -16.65
C SER A 4 -11.47 -10.86 -15.92
N ALA A 5 -11.28 -11.95 -16.62
CA ALA A 5 -11.24 -13.26 -16.01
C ALA A 5 -10.03 -13.42 -15.07
N VAL A 6 -8.85 -13.05 -15.55
CA VAL A 6 -7.59 -13.13 -14.78
C VAL A 6 -6.74 -11.91 -15.13
N PHE A 7 -6.11 -11.33 -14.14
CA PHE A 7 -5.15 -10.25 -14.35
C PHE A 7 -3.98 -10.38 -13.38
N ASP A 8 -2.85 -9.78 -13.76
CA ASP A 8 -1.64 -9.75 -12.95
C ASP A 8 -1.74 -8.56 -11.97
N LEU A 9 -1.80 -8.85 -10.67
CA LEU A 9 -1.96 -7.81 -9.66
C LEU A 9 -0.81 -6.82 -9.62
N SER A 10 0.39 -7.21 -10.08
CA SER A 10 1.52 -6.28 -10.16
C SER A 10 1.35 -5.22 -11.25
N LYS A 11 0.42 -5.43 -12.18
CA LYS A 11 0.15 -4.52 -13.31
C LYS A 11 -1.23 -3.88 -13.23
N THR A 12 -2.19 -4.59 -12.65
CA THR A 12 -3.58 -4.15 -12.51
C THR A 12 -3.92 -4.14 -11.04
N PHE A 13 -3.90 -2.95 -10.44
CA PHE A 13 -4.27 -2.80 -9.03
C PHE A 13 -5.77 -2.89 -8.84
N VAL A 14 -6.21 -2.91 -7.60
CA VAL A 14 -7.63 -3.13 -7.27
C VAL A 14 -8.06 -2.11 -6.21
N HIS A 15 -9.24 -1.53 -6.41
CA HIS A 15 -9.89 -0.70 -5.41
C HIS A 15 -10.94 -1.53 -4.67
N LEU A 16 -10.86 -1.54 -3.34
CA LEU A 16 -11.88 -2.11 -2.46
C LEU A 16 -12.75 -0.99 -1.94
N GLY A 17 -14.01 -0.96 -2.36
CA GLY A 17 -14.96 0.09 -2.00
C GLY A 17 -16.01 -0.35 -0.98
N LEU A 18 -16.87 0.56 -0.58
CA LEU A 18 -18.01 0.28 0.28
C LEU A 18 -19.00 -0.66 -0.42
N GLY A 19 -19.79 -1.37 0.39
CA GLY A 19 -20.74 -2.34 -0.13
C GLY A 19 -20.08 -3.61 -0.67
N ALA A 20 -18.87 -3.90 -0.20
CA ALA A 20 -18.07 -5.05 -0.63
C ALA A 20 -17.79 -5.03 -2.15
N THR A 21 -17.65 -3.85 -2.72
CA THR A 21 -17.31 -3.70 -4.14
C THR A 21 -15.82 -3.87 -4.36
N THR A 22 -15.46 -4.44 -5.52
CA THR A 22 -14.07 -4.66 -5.91
C THR A 22 -13.93 -4.27 -7.37
N THR A 23 -13.07 -3.30 -7.65
CA THR A 23 -12.90 -2.73 -8.99
C THR A 23 -11.44 -2.85 -9.43
N ASP A 24 -11.21 -3.47 -10.57
CA ASP A 24 -9.88 -3.53 -11.16
C ASP A 24 -9.52 -2.21 -11.85
N LEU A 25 -8.23 -1.86 -11.80
CA LEU A 25 -7.69 -0.60 -12.30
C LEU A 25 -6.59 -0.88 -13.33
N PRO A 26 -6.96 -1.31 -14.55
CA PRO A 26 -5.99 -1.84 -15.53
C PRO A 26 -4.99 -0.82 -16.06
N ASN A 27 -5.27 0.48 -15.94
CA ASN A 27 -4.41 1.54 -16.46
C ASN A 27 -3.84 2.41 -15.35
N PHE A 28 -3.62 1.84 -14.18
CA PHE A 28 -3.12 2.59 -13.03
C PHE A 28 -1.72 3.16 -13.31
N GLU A 29 -1.53 4.43 -13.02
CA GLU A 29 -0.26 5.13 -13.14
C GLU A 29 0.06 5.88 -11.85
N TRP A 30 1.32 5.86 -11.43
CA TRP A 30 1.79 6.62 -10.28
C TRP A 30 2.10 8.06 -10.67
N THR A 31 1.08 8.76 -11.19
CA THR A 31 1.16 10.17 -11.55
C THR A 31 0.16 10.96 -10.72
N GLN A 32 0.45 12.23 -10.50
CA GLN A 32 -0.46 13.11 -9.76
C GLN A 32 -1.84 13.17 -10.45
N GLU A 33 -1.85 13.27 -11.77
CA GLU A 33 -3.09 13.32 -12.55
C GLU A 33 -3.95 12.06 -12.36
N TYR A 34 -3.34 10.88 -12.45
CA TYR A 34 -4.08 9.63 -12.24
C TYR A 34 -4.59 9.52 -10.80
N LEU A 35 -3.76 9.82 -9.82
CA LEU A 35 -4.13 9.73 -8.41
C LEU A 35 -5.28 10.68 -8.05
N GLU A 36 -5.27 11.90 -8.59
CA GLU A 36 -6.38 12.84 -8.41
C GLU A 36 -7.69 12.30 -8.99
N GLY A 37 -7.63 11.75 -10.20
CA GLY A 37 -8.78 11.11 -10.85
C GLY A 37 -9.28 9.88 -10.08
N TYR A 38 -8.37 9.08 -9.56
CA TYR A 38 -8.71 7.93 -8.73
C TYR A 38 -9.41 8.38 -7.44
N GLU A 39 -8.88 9.36 -6.74
CA GLU A 39 -9.49 9.89 -5.52
C GLU A 39 -10.88 10.49 -5.80
N GLU A 40 -11.03 11.20 -6.89
CA GLU A 40 -12.32 11.76 -7.29
C GLU A 40 -13.34 10.67 -7.60
N SER A 41 -12.95 9.65 -8.39
CA SER A 41 -13.84 8.56 -8.78
C SER A 41 -14.26 7.67 -7.61
N THR A 42 -13.47 7.63 -6.54
CA THR A 42 -13.74 6.83 -5.34
C THR A 42 -14.15 7.67 -4.12
N ALA A 43 -14.45 8.95 -4.33
CA ALA A 43 -14.76 9.89 -3.24
C ALA A 43 -15.95 9.44 -2.38
N SER A 44 -16.93 8.75 -2.95
CA SER A 44 -18.09 8.26 -2.20
C SER A 44 -17.75 7.17 -1.18
N ASP A 45 -16.59 6.51 -1.31
CA ASP A 45 -16.14 5.54 -0.33
C ASP A 45 -15.46 6.20 0.87
N GLY A 46 -15.14 7.50 0.78
CA GLY A 46 -14.50 8.23 1.86
C GLY A 46 -13.16 7.62 2.25
N ASP A 47 -12.87 7.63 3.55
CA ASP A 47 -11.62 7.08 4.09
C ASP A 47 -11.62 5.54 4.18
N GLU A 48 -12.75 4.90 3.92
CA GLU A 48 -12.86 3.44 4.05
C GLU A 48 -12.51 2.70 2.75
N GLY A 49 -12.41 3.40 1.63
CA GLY A 49 -11.91 2.81 0.39
C GLY A 49 -10.43 2.46 0.51
N ARG A 50 -10.01 1.35 -0.10
CA ARG A 50 -8.62 0.88 -0.03
C ARG A 50 -8.10 0.47 -1.39
N LEU A 51 -6.82 0.76 -1.62
CA LEU A 51 -6.10 0.35 -2.81
C LEU A 51 -5.27 -0.88 -2.51
N VAL A 52 -5.42 -1.92 -3.32
CA VAL A 52 -4.59 -3.12 -3.27
C VAL A 52 -3.53 -3.02 -4.34
N THR A 53 -2.27 -3.04 -3.93
CA THR A 53 -1.14 -3.01 -4.86
C THR A 53 -0.19 -4.16 -4.57
N MET A 54 0.59 -4.55 -5.57
CA MET A 54 1.68 -5.50 -5.41
C MET A 54 2.87 -4.98 -6.20
N SER A 55 4.04 -4.98 -5.58
CA SER A 55 5.25 -4.48 -6.22
C SER A 55 6.48 -5.30 -5.85
N ALA A 56 7.39 -5.41 -6.82
CA ALA A 56 8.73 -5.93 -6.58
C ALA A 56 9.61 -4.80 -6.05
N GLN A 57 10.42 -5.11 -5.05
CA GLN A 57 11.32 -4.15 -4.41
C GLN A 57 12.70 -4.76 -4.25
N ASP A 58 13.72 -4.07 -4.73
CA ASP A 58 15.11 -4.53 -4.71
C ASP A 58 16.06 -3.58 -3.97
N HIS A 59 15.54 -2.48 -3.44
CA HIS A 59 16.33 -1.52 -2.65
C HIS A 59 15.48 -0.90 -1.54
N SER A 60 16.15 -0.43 -0.50
CA SER A 60 15.48 0.22 0.63
C SER A 60 14.81 1.53 0.22
N TRP A 61 13.75 1.88 0.91
CA TRP A 61 13.01 3.11 0.66
C TRP A 61 13.87 4.33 1.01
N THR A 62 13.67 5.40 0.26
CA THR A 62 14.35 6.68 0.48
C THR A 62 13.47 7.70 1.20
N SER A 63 12.24 7.33 1.51
CA SER A 63 11.29 8.20 2.19
C SER A 63 10.49 7.45 3.24
N TRP A 64 9.95 8.21 4.19
CA TRP A 64 8.88 7.77 5.08
C TRP A 64 7.55 8.06 4.44
N GLU A 65 6.55 7.26 4.79
CA GLU A 65 5.19 7.40 4.30
C GLU A 65 4.21 7.23 5.45
N ARG A 66 3.07 7.94 5.41
CA ARG A 66 1.98 7.71 6.36
C ARG A 66 0.62 7.80 5.67
N HIS A 67 -0.34 7.10 6.23
CA HIS A 67 -1.71 7.04 5.75
C HIS A 67 -2.67 7.55 6.83
N PRO A 68 -3.10 8.82 6.79
CA PRO A 68 -3.98 9.37 7.83
C PRO A 68 -5.42 8.85 7.74
N ALA A 69 -5.82 8.25 6.62
CA ALA A 69 -7.18 7.73 6.44
C ALA A 69 -7.46 6.44 7.20
N GLY A 70 -6.45 5.63 7.49
CA GLY A 70 -6.67 4.36 8.17
C GLY A 70 -5.41 3.51 8.32
N GLU A 71 -5.61 2.24 8.63
CA GLU A 71 -4.54 1.27 8.82
C GLU A 71 -4.21 0.58 7.51
N GLU A 72 -2.92 0.34 7.28
CA GLU A 72 -2.43 -0.35 6.09
C GLU A 72 -1.99 -1.77 6.45
N LEU A 73 -2.41 -2.74 5.64
CA LEU A 73 -1.88 -4.10 5.72
C LEU A 73 -0.74 -4.26 4.73
N VAL A 74 0.40 -4.73 5.22
CA VAL A 74 1.59 -5.04 4.42
C VAL A 74 1.82 -6.55 4.47
N VAL A 75 1.86 -7.20 3.32
CA VAL A 75 2.05 -8.65 3.21
C VAL A 75 3.33 -8.93 2.43
N GLN A 76 4.30 -9.59 3.09
CA GLN A 76 5.52 -10.03 2.44
C GLN A 76 5.24 -11.33 1.67
N LEU A 77 5.36 -11.31 0.36
CA LEU A 77 5.09 -12.49 -0.47
C LEU A 77 6.36 -13.32 -0.69
N SER A 78 7.49 -12.66 -0.89
CA SER A 78 8.79 -13.29 -1.10
C SER A 78 9.90 -12.38 -0.61
N GLY A 79 11.12 -12.92 -0.45
CA GLY A 79 12.27 -12.15 0.00
C GLY A 79 12.17 -11.73 1.47
N ARG A 80 12.97 -10.74 1.86
CA ARG A 80 13.02 -10.25 3.24
C ARG A 80 13.12 -8.73 3.28
N SER A 81 12.39 -8.14 4.22
CA SER A 81 12.45 -6.71 4.48
C SER A 81 12.33 -6.43 5.99
N VAL A 82 12.68 -5.22 6.38
CA VAL A 82 12.45 -4.70 7.73
C VAL A 82 11.54 -3.50 7.60
N LEU A 83 10.32 -3.61 8.13
CA LEU A 83 9.40 -2.50 8.23
C LEU A 83 9.72 -1.70 9.49
N ILE A 84 9.87 -0.39 9.35
CA ILE A 84 10.22 0.51 10.45
C ILE A 84 9.08 1.48 10.68
N GLN A 85 8.56 1.51 11.90
CA GLN A 85 7.46 2.38 12.31
C GLN A 85 7.95 3.40 13.32
N ASP A 86 7.65 4.67 13.09
CA ASP A 86 8.01 5.77 13.98
C ASP A 86 6.86 5.99 14.97
N LEU A 87 6.94 5.31 16.11
CA LEU A 87 5.93 5.36 17.16
C LEU A 87 6.29 6.42 18.21
N PRO A 88 5.30 6.91 19.00
CA PRO A 88 5.57 7.95 20.01
C PRO A 88 6.67 7.60 21.03
N ASP A 89 6.86 6.33 21.33
CA ASP A 89 7.86 5.84 22.27
C ASP A 89 9.16 5.35 21.61
N GLY A 90 9.30 5.55 20.30
CA GLY A 90 10.50 5.19 19.55
C GLY A 90 10.19 4.35 18.31
N GLU A 91 11.23 4.07 17.55
CA GLU A 91 11.11 3.25 16.35
C GLU A 91 10.87 1.78 16.71
N ARG A 92 9.97 1.16 15.97
CA ARG A 92 9.74 -0.28 16.02
C ARG A 92 10.17 -0.90 14.70
N ARG A 93 11.02 -1.90 14.76
CA ARG A 93 11.55 -2.61 13.60
C ARG A 93 10.92 -4.00 13.52
N LEU A 94 10.29 -4.30 12.39
CA LEU A 94 9.58 -5.55 12.16
C LEU A 94 10.23 -6.29 10.99
N GLU A 95 10.86 -7.42 11.29
CA GLU A 95 11.43 -8.28 10.24
C GLU A 95 10.34 -9.11 9.59
N LEU A 96 10.23 -9.03 8.26
CA LEU A 96 9.24 -9.76 7.48
C LEU A 96 9.91 -10.72 6.50
N GLY A 97 9.54 -11.99 6.59
CA GLY A 97 9.86 -13.02 5.62
C GLY A 97 8.63 -13.47 4.84
N PRO A 98 8.80 -14.42 3.89
CA PRO A 98 7.70 -14.86 3.03
C PRO A 98 6.48 -15.35 3.82
N GLY A 99 5.31 -14.86 3.45
CA GLY A 99 4.04 -15.21 4.08
C GLY A 99 3.73 -14.45 5.36
N GLN A 100 4.62 -13.57 5.81
CA GLN A 100 4.41 -12.76 7.00
C GLN A 100 3.81 -11.40 6.66
N ALA A 101 3.07 -10.83 7.59
CA ALA A 101 2.39 -9.57 7.40
C ALA A 101 2.53 -8.68 8.63
N ALA A 102 2.36 -7.37 8.43
CA ALA A 102 2.34 -6.38 9.49
C ALA A 102 1.28 -5.33 9.20
N ILE A 103 0.88 -4.60 10.23
CA ILE A 103 -0.07 -3.51 10.12
C ILE A 103 0.64 -2.21 10.45
N ASN A 104 0.56 -1.23 9.55
CA ASN A 104 0.93 0.14 9.83
C ASN A 104 -0.27 0.84 10.45
N PRO A 105 -0.18 1.29 11.71
CA PRO A 105 -1.29 1.99 12.34
C PRO A 105 -1.63 3.29 11.64
N LYS A 106 -2.88 3.73 11.77
CA LYS A 106 -3.37 4.98 11.18
C LYS A 106 -2.46 6.15 11.53
N GLY A 107 -2.00 6.87 10.51
CA GLY A 107 -1.21 8.10 10.67
C GLY A 107 0.23 7.90 11.14
N VAL A 108 0.68 6.68 11.33
CA VAL A 108 2.06 6.39 11.76
C VAL A 108 3.01 6.43 10.58
N TRP A 109 4.09 7.19 10.70
CA TRP A 109 5.16 7.19 9.71
C TRP A 109 5.85 5.82 9.67
N HIS A 110 6.03 5.29 8.47
CA HIS A 110 6.74 4.03 8.26
C HIS A 110 7.66 4.11 7.07
N THR A 111 8.67 3.26 7.06
CA THR A 111 9.60 3.07 5.96
C THR A 111 10.05 1.62 5.93
N ALA A 112 10.84 1.24 4.96
CA ALA A 112 11.28 -0.15 4.83
C ALA A 112 12.71 -0.24 4.33
N ASP A 113 13.47 -1.18 4.93
CA ASP A 113 14.75 -1.63 4.42
C ASP A 113 14.55 -2.96 3.71
N VAL A 114 15.06 -3.08 2.51
CA VAL A 114 15.03 -4.33 1.75
C VAL A 114 16.32 -5.09 2.03
N VAL A 115 16.19 -6.29 2.62
CA VAL A 115 17.33 -7.17 2.93
C VAL A 115 17.61 -8.10 1.75
N GLU A 116 16.57 -8.68 1.18
CA GLU A 116 16.62 -9.49 -0.04
C GLU A 116 15.52 -9.00 -0.97
N ALA A 117 15.79 -8.96 -2.27
CA ALA A 117 14.78 -8.57 -3.27
C ALA A 117 13.47 -9.33 -3.00
N CYS A 118 12.37 -8.60 -2.99
CA CYS A 118 11.10 -9.12 -2.50
C CYS A 118 9.91 -8.65 -3.33
N GLU A 119 8.80 -9.35 -3.16
CA GLU A 119 7.50 -8.89 -3.61
C GLU A 119 6.62 -8.64 -2.39
N VAL A 120 5.92 -7.50 -2.40
CA VAL A 120 5.12 -7.05 -1.27
C VAL A 120 3.74 -6.64 -1.78
N LEU A 121 2.71 -7.07 -1.07
CA LEU A 121 1.33 -6.67 -1.31
C LEU A 121 0.92 -5.67 -0.23
N PHE A 122 0.28 -4.58 -0.67
CA PHE A 122 -0.21 -3.53 0.22
C PHE A 122 -1.72 -3.38 0.08
N ILE A 123 -2.41 -3.24 1.20
CA ILE A 123 -3.82 -2.84 1.22
C ILE A 123 -3.88 -1.52 1.98
N THR A 124 -4.09 -0.43 1.26
CA THR A 124 -3.80 0.92 1.72
C THR A 124 -5.02 1.84 1.65
N PRO A 125 -5.47 2.45 2.77
CA PRO A 125 -6.40 3.57 2.74
C PRO A 125 -5.62 4.83 2.39
N GLY A 126 -5.49 5.13 1.09
CA GLY A 126 -4.50 6.09 0.58
C GLY A 126 -4.89 7.56 0.61
N ARG A 127 -6.09 7.93 1.04
CA ARG A 127 -6.51 9.35 1.02
C ARG A 127 -5.66 10.17 1.99
N GLY A 128 -5.05 11.24 1.48
CA GLY A 128 -4.21 12.11 2.29
C GLY A 128 -2.83 11.56 2.60
N THR A 129 -2.40 10.50 1.93
CA THR A 129 -1.05 9.93 2.08
C THR A 129 0.00 11.04 1.96
N ALA A 130 0.95 11.04 2.89
CA ALA A 130 2.03 12.01 2.94
C ALA A 130 3.39 11.30 2.95
N HIS A 131 4.40 12.01 2.49
CA HIS A 131 5.78 11.53 2.44
C HIS A 131 6.71 12.55 3.08
N ARG A 132 7.82 12.08 3.64
CA ARG A 132 8.92 12.94 4.09
C ARG A 132 10.24 12.23 3.80
N PRO A 133 11.35 12.99 3.59
CA PRO A 133 12.65 12.37 3.36
C PRO A 133 13.10 11.52 4.55
N ARG A 134 13.82 10.46 4.19
CA ARG A 134 14.40 9.55 5.16
C ARG A 134 15.82 9.95 5.53
#